data_e07e0db8fdf9da22ee672c8024c63536
#
_entry.id   e07e0db8fdf9da22ee672c8024c63536
#
_cell.length_a   1.000
_cell.length_b   1.000
_cell.length_c   1.000
_cell.angle_alpha   90.00
_cell.angle_beta   90.00
_cell.angle_gamma   90.00
#
_symmetry.space_group_name_H-M   'P 1'
#
loop_
_entity.id
_entity.type
_entity.pdbx_description
1 polymer ?
#
loop_
_entity_poly.entity_id
_entity_poly.type
_entity_poly.pdbx_seq_one_letter_code
_entity_poly.pdbx_strand_id
1 'polypeptide(L)'
;MSKPKSKAKAKLLPFDAARYLTDDAAVAEYMTAVLEADDPDLVLLALSDVARARGMAQVAKDAGLGRESLYKALAPGAKPRFDTVLKVARALGVKLTAQPV
;
A
#
# COMPACT_ATOMS: atom_id res chain seq x y z
N MET A 1 13.08 7.41 22.09
CA MET A 1 13.05 7.11 21.72
C MET A 1 12.67 6.97 21.05
N SER A 2 12.68 7.05 20.88
CA SER A 2 12.52 6.82 20.24
C SER A 2 12.27 6.69 19.60
N LYS A 3 12.34 6.95 19.50
CA LYS A 3 12.25 6.65 18.90
C LYS A 3 12.05 6.28 18.21
N PRO A 4 12.11 6.28 18.25
CA PRO A 4 11.99 5.85 17.50
C PRO A 4 11.35 5.48 16.76
N LYS A 5 11.01 5.47 16.68
CA LYS A 5 10.60 5.08 16.00
C LYS A 5 10.51 5.28 14.86
N SER A 6 10.44 6.05 14.56
CA SER A 6 10.56 6.24 13.42
C SER A 6 11.44 5.70 12.76
N LYS A 7 12.06 5.72 13.05
CA LYS A 7 12.98 5.17 12.58
C LYS A 7 12.69 3.98 12.37
N ALA A 8 12.27 3.74 13.06
CA ALA A 8 12.05 2.51 12.95
C ALA A 8 11.34 2.19 11.76
N LYS A 9 10.61 2.81 11.38
CA LYS A 9 9.99 2.49 10.42
C LYS A 9 10.59 2.45 9.27
N ALA A 10 11.13 3.36 9.01
CA ALA A 10 11.74 3.42 7.78
C ALA A 10 12.51 2.29 7.60
N LYS A 11 12.97 1.90 8.64
CA LYS A 11 13.75 0.97 8.49
C LYS A 11 13.05 -0.14 8.48
N LEU A 12 11.89 -0.12 8.32
CA LEU A 12 11.27 -1.32 8.20
C LEU A 12 11.95 -2.14 7.22
N LEU A 13 12.48 -3.21 7.63
CA LEU A 13 13.12 -4.10 6.73
C LEU A 13 12.08 -4.79 5.91
N PRO A 14 12.38 -5.10 4.67
CA PRO A 14 11.39 -5.68 3.78
C PRO A 14 10.72 -6.93 4.33
N PHE A 15 11.48 -7.82 4.97
CA PHE A 15 10.84 -9.03 5.45
C PHE A 15 9.97 -8.78 6.66
N ASP A 16 10.32 -7.81 7.49
CA ASP A 16 9.48 -7.45 8.61
C ASP A 16 8.22 -6.77 8.13
N ALA A 17 8.36 -5.92 7.13
CA ALA A 17 7.22 -5.24 6.56
C ALA A 17 6.25 -6.25 5.97
N ALA A 18 6.77 -7.27 5.29
CA ALA A 18 5.92 -8.27 4.68
C ALA A 18 5.07 -8.98 5.72
N ARG A 19 5.65 -9.33 6.86
CA ARG A 19 4.92 -9.98 7.90
C ARG A 19 3.87 -9.07 8.49
N TYR A 20 4.26 -7.83 8.74
CA TYR A 20 3.38 -6.84 9.33
C TYR A 20 2.20 -6.56 8.40
N LEU A 21 2.45 -6.53 7.11
CA LEU A 21 1.46 -6.09 6.14
C LEU A 21 0.49 -7.18 5.68
N THR A 22 0.45 -8.31 6.34
CA THR A 22 -0.57 -9.31 6.03
C THR A 22 -1.80 -9.16 6.91
N ASP A 23 -1.75 -8.31 7.93
CA ASP A 23 -2.87 -8.08 8.82
C ASP A 23 -3.63 -6.84 8.37
N ASP A 24 -4.94 -6.95 8.19
CA ASP A 24 -5.74 -5.85 7.65
C ASP A 24 -5.66 -4.59 8.51
N ALA A 25 -5.67 -4.74 9.82
CA ALA A 25 -5.58 -3.58 10.70
C ALA A 25 -4.24 -2.90 10.56
N ALA A 26 -3.17 -3.67 10.44
CA ALA A 26 -1.84 -3.11 10.27
C ALA A 26 -1.71 -2.41 8.93
N VAL A 27 -2.30 -2.98 7.88
CA VAL A 27 -2.27 -2.35 6.58
C VAL A 27 -3.00 -1.01 6.62
N ALA A 28 -4.15 -0.97 7.30
CA ALA A 28 -4.92 0.27 7.40
C ALA A 28 -4.11 1.36 8.12
N GLU A 29 -3.42 0.99 9.20
CA GLU A 29 -2.57 1.94 9.91
C GLU A 29 -1.44 2.43 9.04
N TYR A 30 -0.80 1.52 8.33
CA TYR A 30 0.31 1.85 7.47
C TYR A 30 -0.13 2.82 6.38
N MET A 31 -1.25 2.51 5.72
CA MET A 31 -1.74 3.36 4.64
C MET A 31 -2.21 4.72 5.17
N THR A 32 -2.79 4.76 6.36
CA THR A 32 -3.19 6.03 6.95
C THR A 32 -1.98 6.94 7.14
N ALA A 33 -0.92 6.39 7.70
CA ALA A 33 0.30 7.17 7.92
C ALA A 33 0.89 7.65 6.61
N VAL A 34 0.87 6.79 5.60
CA VAL A 34 1.42 7.13 4.29
C VAL A 34 0.59 8.24 3.64
N LEU A 35 -0.73 8.14 3.74
CA LEU A 35 -1.60 9.14 3.13
C LEU A 35 -1.46 10.50 3.77
N GLU A 36 -1.12 10.54 5.05
CA GLU A 36 -0.91 11.80 5.74
C GLU A 36 0.30 12.56 5.26
N ALA A 37 1.22 11.90 4.58
CA ALA A 37 2.40 12.55 4.05
C ALA A 37 2.12 13.35 2.77
N ASP A 38 0.95 13.17 2.18
CA ASP A 38 0.55 13.89 0.96
C ASP A 38 1.56 13.73 -0.19
N ASP A 39 2.16 12.56 -0.28
CA ASP A 39 3.15 12.28 -1.31
C ASP A 39 2.63 11.15 -2.18
N PRO A 40 2.20 11.44 -3.42
CA PRO A 40 1.63 10.40 -4.27
C PRO A 40 2.58 9.24 -4.56
N ASP A 41 3.86 9.55 -4.70
CA ASP A 41 4.84 8.50 -4.97
C ASP A 41 4.99 7.57 -3.78
N LEU A 42 4.90 8.12 -2.58
CA LEU A 42 4.99 7.33 -1.37
C LEU A 42 3.75 6.43 -1.24
N VAL A 43 2.59 6.96 -1.58
CA VAL A 43 1.36 6.17 -1.55
C VAL A 43 1.47 5.00 -2.52
N LEU A 44 1.97 5.26 -3.72
CA LEU A 44 2.12 4.23 -4.72
C LEU A 44 3.09 3.15 -4.25
N LEU A 45 4.20 3.57 -3.67
CA LEU A 45 5.18 2.64 -3.14
C LEU A 45 4.57 1.78 -2.05
N ALA A 46 3.81 2.39 -1.16
CA ALA A 46 3.18 1.66 -0.07
C ALA A 46 2.18 0.63 -0.58
N LEU A 47 1.38 1.01 -1.58
CA LEU A 47 0.44 0.07 -2.18
C LEU A 47 1.20 -1.10 -2.79
N SER A 48 2.32 -0.81 -3.43
CA SER A 48 3.15 -1.85 -4.03
C SER A 48 3.69 -2.80 -2.96
N ASP A 49 4.18 -2.24 -1.85
CA ASP A 49 4.73 -3.06 -0.78
C ASP A 49 3.68 -3.99 -0.18
N VAL A 50 2.49 -3.47 0.07
CA VAL A 50 1.42 -4.28 0.63
C VAL A 50 0.98 -5.34 -0.36
N ALA A 51 0.88 -4.98 -1.64
CA ALA A 51 0.47 -5.93 -2.66
C ALA A 51 1.47 -7.07 -2.78
N ARG A 52 2.76 -6.75 -2.70
CA ARG A 52 3.78 -7.79 -2.78
C ARG A 52 3.75 -8.69 -1.55
N ALA A 53 3.48 -8.12 -0.39
CA ALA A 53 3.37 -8.90 0.83
C ALA A 53 2.19 -9.87 0.78
N ARG A 54 1.11 -9.46 0.12
CA ARG A 54 -0.07 -10.30 -0.02
C ARG A 54 0.00 -11.26 -1.19
N GLY A 55 0.88 -10.99 -2.14
CA GLY A 55 1.00 -11.78 -3.36
C GLY A 55 0.35 -11.08 -4.53
N MET A 56 1.15 -10.67 -5.50
CA MET A 56 0.66 -9.86 -6.62
C MET A 56 -0.44 -10.57 -7.41
N ALA A 57 -0.30 -11.88 -7.60
CA ALA A 57 -1.30 -12.60 -8.38
C ALA A 57 -2.66 -12.58 -7.69
N GLN A 58 -2.67 -12.78 -6.38
CA GLN A 58 -3.92 -12.77 -5.64
C GLN A 58 -4.54 -11.39 -5.62
N VAL A 59 -3.71 -10.36 -5.45
CA VAL A 59 -4.22 -8.99 -5.43
C VAL A 59 -4.82 -8.63 -6.79
N ALA A 60 -4.15 -9.02 -7.87
CA ALA A 60 -4.67 -8.74 -9.21
C ALA A 60 -6.03 -9.40 -9.40
N LYS A 61 -6.16 -10.64 -8.97
CA LYS A 61 -7.40 -11.36 -9.08
C LYS A 61 -8.51 -10.68 -8.27
N ASP A 62 -8.21 -10.33 -7.04
CA ASP A 62 -9.20 -9.70 -6.16
C ASP A 62 -9.58 -8.30 -6.66
N ALA A 63 -8.67 -7.62 -7.30
CA ALA A 63 -8.94 -6.29 -7.84
C ALA A 63 -9.60 -6.34 -9.22
N GLY A 64 -9.70 -7.51 -9.81
CA GLY A 64 -10.28 -7.64 -11.13
C GLY A 64 -9.37 -7.10 -12.21
N LEU A 65 -8.05 -7.18 -12.01
CA LEU A 65 -7.07 -6.68 -12.96
C LEU A 65 -6.19 -7.80 -13.45
N GLY A 66 -5.66 -7.64 -14.67
CA GLY A 66 -4.63 -8.55 -15.12
C GLY A 66 -3.38 -8.33 -14.31
N ARG A 67 -2.57 -9.37 -14.18
CA ARG A 67 -1.37 -9.28 -13.40
C ARG A 67 -0.42 -8.22 -13.94
N GLU A 68 -0.26 -8.17 -15.25
CA GLU A 68 0.60 -7.15 -15.85
C GLU A 68 0.07 -5.75 -15.61
N SER A 69 -1.25 -5.59 -15.68
CA SER A 69 -1.85 -4.29 -15.43
C SER A 69 -1.58 -3.83 -14.02
N LEU A 70 -1.62 -4.76 -13.06
CA LEU A 70 -1.34 -4.42 -11.69
C LEU A 70 0.11 -3.99 -11.52
N TYR A 71 1.05 -4.72 -12.11
CA TYR A 71 2.46 -4.36 -12.03
C TYR A 71 2.71 -2.99 -12.63
N LYS A 72 2.08 -2.70 -13.77
CA LYS A 72 2.23 -1.40 -14.38
C LYS A 72 1.66 -0.28 -13.53
N ALA A 73 0.49 -0.52 -12.97
CA ALA A 73 -0.18 0.49 -12.16
C ALA A 73 0.63 0.86 -10.91
N LEU A 74 1.35 -0.10 -10.37
CA LEU A 74 2.11 0.10 -9.12
C LEU A 74 3.59 0.33 -9.35
N ALA A 75 4.01 0.49 -10.60
CA ALA A 75 5.42 0.70 -10.91
C ALA A 75 5.87 2.07 -10.41
N PRO A 76 7.15 2.22 -10.05
CA PRO A 76 7.65 3.52 -9.61
C PRO A 76 7.38 4.58 -10.67
N GLY A 77 6.84 5.71 -10.24
CA GLY A 77 6.54 6.81 -11.15
C GLY A 77 5.27 6.66 -11.96
N ALA A 78 4.56 5.56 -11.79
CA ALA A 78 3.31 5.37 -12.50
C ALA A 78 2.26 6.37 -12.01
N LYS A 79 1.28 6.63 -12.85
CA LYS A 79 0.17 7.49 -12.48
C LYS A 79 -1.11 6.73 -12.75
N PRO A 80 -1.45 5.78 -11.88
CA PRO A 80 -2.62 4.94 -12.10
C PRO A 80 -3.90 5.76 -12.02
N ARG A 81 -4.92 5.29 -12.71
CA ARG A 81 -6.21 5.92 -12.64
C ARG A 81 -6.75 5.75 -11.23
N PHE A 82 -7.59 6.71 -10.83
CA PHE A 82 -8.14 6.67 -9.49
C PHE A 82 -8.99 5.41 -9.25
N ASP A 83 -9.76 4.99 -10.25
CA ASP A 83 -10.56 3.79 -10.09
C ASP A 83 -9.67 2.55 -9.88
N THR A 84 -8.51 2.52 -10.52
CA THR A 84 -7.56 1.44 -10.32
C THR A 84 -7.06 1.45 -8.88
N VAL A 85 -6.73 2.64 -8.37
CA VAL A 85 -6.26 2.77 -6.99
C VAL A 85 -7.32 2.26 -6.02
N LEU A 86 -8.58 2.61 -6.25
CA LEU A 86 -9.66 2.16 -5.39
C LEU A 86 -9.81 0.64 -5.42
N LYS A 87 -9.70 0.05 -6.60
CA LYS A 87 -9.81 -1.40 -6.73
C LYS A 87 -8.67 -2.10 -5.99
N VAL A 88 -7.46 -1.57 -6.13
CA VAL A 88 -6.31 -2.15 -5.46
C VAL A 88 -6.44 -2.00 -3.95
N ALA A 89 -6.83 -0.83 -3.47
CA ALA A 89 -6.98 -0.60 -2.04
C ALA A 89 -7.98 -1.60 -1.46
N ARG A 90 -9.10 -1.78 -2.13
CA ARG A 90 -10.11 -2.71 -1.67
C ARG A 90 -9.58 -4.14 -1.66
N ALA A 91 -8.83 -4.52 -2.68
CA ALA A 91 -8.23 -5.85 -2.72
C ALA A 91 -7.24 -6.05 -1.59
N LEU A 92 -6.65 -4.96 -1.11
CA LEU A 92 -5.71 -5.04 0.01
C LEU A 92 -6.41 -4.95 1.37
N GLY A 93 -7.74 -4.88 1.38
CA GLY A 93 -8.50 -4.89 2.62
C GLY A 93 -8.66 -3.54 3.26
N VAL A 94 -8.43 -2.44 2.53
CA VAL A 94 -8.59 -1.12 3.11
C VAL A 94 -9.61 -0.31 2.35
N LYS A 95 -10.22 0.61 3.07
CA LYS A 95 -11.20 1.50 2.52
C LYS A 95 -10.67 2.91 2.66
N LEU A 96 -10.73 3.68 1.59
CA LEU A 96 -10.28 5.06 1.64
C LEU A 96 -11.40 5.92 2.21
N THR A 97 -11.08 6.73 3.20
CA THR A 97 -12.06 7.62 3.80
C THR A 97 -11.48 9.03 3.82
N ALA A 98 -12.36 10.01 3.98
CA ALA A 98 -11.94 11.39 4.02
C ALA A 98 -12.14 11.95 5.41
N GLN A 99 -11.26 12.84 5.80
CA GLN A 99 -11.32 13.50 7.09
C GLN A 99 -11.04 14.98 6.91
N PRO A 100 -11.56 15.83 7.80
CA PRO A 100 -11.25 17.24 7.71
C PRO A 100 -9.75 17.48 7.87
N VAL A 101 -9.27 18.48 7.18
CA VAL A 101 -7.86 18.83 7.27
C VAL A 101 -7.54 19.58 8.62
#